data_58d006e62e8bf6e2f57672ac4bb118ee
#
_entry.id   58d006e62e8bf6e2f57672ac4bb118ee
#
_cell.length_a   1.000
_cell.length_b   1.000
_cell.length_c   1.000
_cell.angle_alpha   90.00
_cell.angle_beta   90.00
_cell.angle_gamma   90.00
#
_symmetry.space_group_name_H-M   'P 1'
#
loop_
_entity.id
_entity.type
_entity.pdbx_description
1 polymer ?
#
loop_
_entity_poly.entity_id
_entity_poly.type
_entity_poly.pdbx_seq_one_letter_code
_entity_poly.pdbx_strand_id
1 'polypeptide(L)'
;MLFDWNVVAAPSSVQDLQLSAPLTLSGEGLWVCLVSSGKCTASVPGAGPSPAGAALILPPQSVPAGHLILSRAPLSLVPESACHLLCVQLTGQAASQFLTGLRELPFLAKGGSCPAAAELMGRLAEEKSSHSRARSQLAYALLCELSDADSAAPALPPLVQAAIEDIRANYAGLYGVEELSERLGV
;
A
#
# COMPACT_ATOMS: atom_id res chain seq x y z
N MET A 1 15.55 -20.08 -24.89
CA MET A 1 14.44 -19.16 -24.56
C MET A 1 14.90 -18.38 -23.34
N LEU A 2 15.13 -17.08 -23.47
CA LEU A 2 15.50 -16.25 -22.31
C LEU A 2 14.23 -15.97 -21.51
N PHE A 3 14.28 -16.19 -20.20
CA PHE A 3 13.15 -15.92 -19.32
C PHE A 3 12.93 -14.39 -19.21
N ASP A 4 11.71 -13.94 -19.45
CA ASP A 4 11.35 -12.53 -19.31
C ASP A 4 10.98 -12.22 -17.85
N TRP A 5 11.91 -11.65 -17.12
CA TRP A 5 11.74 -11.27 -15.72
C TRP A 5 10.67 -10.20 -15.50
N ASN A 6 10.35 -9.40 -16.51
CA ASN A 6 9.33 -8.36 -16.41
C ASN A 6 7.92 -8.94 -16.25
N VAL A 7 7.71 -10.19 -16.64
CA VAL A 7 6.43 -10.91 -16.42
C VAL A 7 6.20 -11.14 -14.93
N VAL A 8 7.24 -11.32 -14.14
CA VAL A 8 7.12 -11.59 -12.70
C VAL A 8 6.82 -10.30 -11.93
N ALA A 9 7.72 -9.34 -12.02
CA ALA A 9 7.56 -8.01 -11.43
C ALA A 9 8.46 -7.03 -12.19
N ALA A 10 7.93 -5.90 -12.58
CA ALA A 10 8.69 -4.89 -13.28
C ALA A 10 8.37 -3.49 -12.74
N PRO A 11 9.38 -2.64 -12.49
CA PRO A 11 9.17 -1.23 -12.29
C PRO A 11 8.96 -0.57 -13.66
N SER A 12 7.72 -0.25 -13.98
CA SER A 12 7.36 0.40 -15.25
C SER A 12 7.68 1.89 -15.24
N SER A 13 7.67 2.52 -14.07
CA SER A 13 8.06 3.91 -13.85
C SER A 13 8.75 4.07 -12.50
N VAL A 14 9.81 4.87 -12.45
CA VAL A 14 10.47 5.29 -11.20
C VAL A 14 10.69 6.80 -11.31
N GLN A 15 10.15 7.55 -10.37
CA GLN A 15 10.17 9.01 -10.37
C GLN A 15 10.62 9.50 -9.01
N ASP A 16 11.67 10.31 -9.01
CA ASP A 16 12.17 11.03 -7.84
C ASP A 16 11.85 12.51 -8.04
N LEU A 17 10.93 13.04 -7.25
CA LEU A 17 10.24 14.30 -7.54
C LEU A 17 10.21 15.23 -6.33
N GLN A 18 10.56 16.48 -6.57
CA GLN A 18 10.21 17.56 -5.65
C GLN A 18 8.83 18.10 -6.03
N LEU A 19 7.85 17.82 -5.19
CA LEU A 19 6.46 18.22 -5.43
C LEU A 19 6.25 19.67 -5.03
N SER A 20 6.03 20.54 -6.03
CA SER A 20 5.73 21.96 -5.85
C SER A 20 4.36 22.36 -6.38
N ALA A 21 3.70 21.47 -7.11
CA ALA A 21 2.37 21.63 -7.68
C ALA A 21 1.60 20.30 -7.62
N PRO A 22 0.28 20.29 -7.74
CA PRO A 22 -0.49 19.06 -7.79
C PRO A 22 0.01 18.11 -8.89
N LEU A 23 0.17 16.84 -8.54
CA LEU A 23 0.61 15.76 -9.42
C LEU A 23 -0.46 14.69 -9.49
N THR A 24 -0.77 14.22 -10.69
CA THR A 24 -1.61 13.04 -10.88
C THR A 24 -0.79 11.90 -11.46
N LEU A 25 -0.68 10.81 -10.71
CA LEU A 25 -0.10 9.56 -11.16
C LEU A 25 -1.22 8.71 -11.78
N SER A 26 -0.99 8.21 -12.98
CA SER A 26 -1.94 7.38 -13.72
C SER A 26 -1.24 6.21 -14.37
N GLY A 27 -2.00 5.21 -14.81
CA GLY A 27 -1.49 4.01 -15.46
C GLY A 27 -1.93 2.75 -14.71
N GLU A 28 -1.73 1.60 -15.35
CA GLU A 28 -2.07 0.29 -14.79
C GLU A 28 -0.96 -0.22 -13.87
N GLY A 29 -1.33 -0.93 -12.82
CA GLY A 29 -0.41 -1.54 -11.85
C GLY A 29 -0.51 -0.92 -10.46
N LEU A 30 0.49 -1.23 -9.66
CA LEU A 30 0.61 -0.74 -8.28
C LEU A 30 1.52 0.48 -8.23
N TRP A 31 1.00 1.60 -7.78
CA TRP A 31 1.81 2.74 -7.37
C TRP A 31 2.24 2.61 -5.92
N VAL A 32 3.53 2.75 -5.68
CA VAL A 32 4.16 2.84 -4.37
C VAL A 32 4.86 4.18 -4.29
N CYS A 33 4.40 5.06 -3.41
CA CYS A 33 4.97 6.39 -3.25
C CYS A 33 5.46 6.57 -1.81
N LEU A 34 6.73 6.92 -1.64
CA LEU A 34 7.34 7.27 -0.37
C LEU A 34 7.40 8.79 -0.25
N VAL A 35 6.84 9.34 0.82
CA VAL A 35 7.06 10.75 1.19
C VAL A 35 8.39 10.83 1.92
N SER A 36 9.46 11.25 1.23
CA SER A 36 10.80 11.33 1.80
C SER A 36 10.98 12.54 2.73
N SER A 37 10.34 13.65 2.37
CA SER A 37 10.30 14.85 3.22
C SER A 37 9.04 15.67 2.99
N GLY A 38 8.69 16.53 3.95
CA GLY A 38 7.51 17.39 3.86
C GLY A 38 6.20 16.63 4.10
N LYS A 39 5.14 17.10 3.44
CA LYS A 39 3.77 16.59 3.64
C LYS A 39 2.94 16.82 2.39
N CYS A 40 2.11 15.85 2.02
CA CYS A 40 1.17 15.99 0.92
C CYS A 40 -0.19 15.41 1.27
N THR A 41 -1.22 15.86 0.58
CA THR A 41 -2.54 15.23 0.60
C THR A 41 -2.67 14.27 -0.58
N ALA A 42 -3.03 13.02 -0.29
CA ALA A 42 -3.30 11.99 -1.29
C ALA A 42 -4.81 11.78 -1.46
N SER A 43 -5.28 11.70 -2.69
CA SER A 43 -6.68 11.44 -3.03
C SER A 43 -6.80 10.69 -4.35
N VAL A 44 -7.95 10.07 -4.59
CA VAL A 44 -8.27 9.42 -5.87
C VAL A 44 -9.00 10.42 -6.76
N PRO A 45 -8.47 10.77 -7.96
CA PRO A 45 -9.13 11.68 -8.88
C PRO A 45 -10.48 11.13 -9.34
N GLY A 46 -11.48 12.00 -9.44
CA GLY A 46 -12.80 11.62 -9.97
C GLY A 46 -13.72 10.90 -8.97
N ALA A 47 -13.32 10.77 -7.72
CA ALA A 47 -14.19 10.32 -6.63
C ALA A 47 -15.17 11.45 -6.24
N GLY A 48 -16.05 11.84 -7.16
CA GLY A 48 -17.22 12.67 -6.86
C GLY A 48 -18.33 11.81 -6.28
N PRO A 49 -19.36 12.41 -5.63
CA PRO A 49 -20.48 11.67 -5.10
C PRO A 49 -21.17 10.89 -6.23
N SER A 50 -21.00 9.58 -6.25
CA SER A 50 -21.72 8.73 -7.20
C SER A 50 -23.16 8.56 -6.72
N PRO A 51 -24.17 8.87 -7.54
CA PRO A 51 -25.57 8.80 -7.11
C PRO A 51 -26.13 7.37 -6.98
N ALA A 52 -25.36 6.33 -7.25
CA ALA A 52 -25.86 4.96 -7.14
C ALA A 52 -24.72 3.97 -6.86
N GLY A 53 -24.69 3.46 -5.64
CA GLY A 53 -23.92 2.27 -5.25
C GLY A 53 -22.52 2.61 -4.72
N ALA A 54 -22.38 2.49 -3.45
CA ALA A 54 -21.24 2.38 -2.56
C ALA A 54 -19.83 2.22 -3.19
N ALA A 55 -19.36 3.20 -3.93
CA ALA A 55 -17.91 3.38 -4.04
C ALA A 55 -17.46 4.01 -2.72
N LEU A 56 -16.68 3.30 -1.93
CA LEU A 56 -16.00 3.85 -0.76
C LEU A 56 -15.07 4.97 -1.25
N ILE A 57 -15.59 6.20 -1.22
CA ILE A 57 -14.81 7.40 -1.49
C ILE A 57 -13.99 7.63 -0.23
N LEU A 58 -12.73 7.22 -0.27
CA LEU A 58 -11.81 7.60 0.80
C LEU A 58 -11.63 9.13 0.76
N PRO A 59 -11.82 9.81 1.89
CA PRO A 59 -11.55 11.23 1.96
C PRO A 59 -10.05 11.48 1.67
N PRO A 60 -9.70 12.66 1.16
CA PRO A 60 -8.30 13.05 1.00
C PRO A 60 -7.54 12.82 2.31
N GLN A 61 -6.41 12.14 2.23
CA GLN A 61 -5.59 11.79 3.39
C GLN A 61 -4.30 12.61 3.37
N SER A 62 -4.01 13.21 4.50
CA SER A 62 -2.75 13.91 4.71
C SER A 62 -1.65 12.93 5.09
N VAL A 63 -0.56 12.92 4.32
CA VAL A 63 0.53 11.94 4.41
C VAL A 63 1.82 12.67 4.72
N PRO A 64 2.37 12.50 5.94
CA PRO A 64 3.64 13.12 6.34
C PRO A 64 4.86 12.31 5.85
N ALA A 65 6.04 12.90 5.99
CA ALA A 65 7.31 12.24 5.71
C ALA A 65 7.44 10.88 6.44
N GLY A 66 8.10 9.94 5.79
CA GLY A 66 8.31 8.58 6.27
C GLY A 66 7.15 7.61 5.98
N HIS A 67 6.06 8.09 5.36
CA HIS A 67 4.90 7.25 5.05
C HIS A 67 4.90 6.80 3.59
N LEU A 68 4.36 5.60 3.38
CA LEU A 68 4.14 5.01 2.07
C LEU A 68 2.67 5.13 1.67
N ILE A 69 2.44 5.44 0.40
CA ILE A 69 1.14 5.43 -0.23
C ILE A 69 1.13 4.30 -1.25
N LEU A 70 0.17 3.40 -1.12
CA LEU A 70 -0.07 2.30 -2.07
C LEU A 70 -1.36 2.58 -2.82
N SER A 71 -1.34 2.55 -4.14
CA SER A 71 -2.53 2.78 -4.94
C SER A 71 -2.59 1.88 -6.16
N ARG A 72 -3.77 1.31 -6.41
CA ARG A 72 -4.09 0.60 -7.66
C ARG A 72 -4.87 1.48 -8.66
N ALA A 73 -5.31 2.65 -8.22
CA ALA A 73 -6.06 3.61 -9.03
C ALA A 73 -5.21 4.84 -9.31
N PRO A 74 -5.60 5.68 -10.25
CA PRO A 74 -5.00 6.99 -10.39
C PRO A 74 -4.96 7.72 -9.05
N LEU A 75 -3.82 8.34 -8.74
CA LEU A 75 -3.55 8.98 -7.46
C LEU A 75 -3.25 10.45 -7.68
N SER A 76 -3.97 11.32 -7.00
CA SER A 76 -3.70 12.76 -6.98
C SER A 76 -2.96 13.11 -5.71
N LEU A 77 -1.82 13.76 -5.84
CA LEU A 77 -0.95 14.21 -4.75
C LEU A 77 -0.88 15.73 -4.78
N VAL A 78 -1.26 16.37 -3.70
CA VAL A 78 -1.24 17.82 -3.55
C VAL A 78 -0.28 18.18 -2.42
N PRO A 79 0.78 18.99 -2.66
CA PRO A 79 1.71 19.37 -1.61
C PRO A 79 1.03 20.28 -0.58
N GLU A 80 1.19 19.97 0.71
CA GLU A 80 0.82 20.85 1.82
C GLU A 80 2.02 21.71 2.28
N SER A 81 3.22 21.19 2.04
CA SER A 81 4.50 21.87 2.26
C SER A 81 5.49 21.42 1.20
N ALA A 82 6.69 21.99 1.16
CA ALA A 82 7.76 21.48 0.29
C ALA A 82 7.93 19.97 0.54
N CYS A 83 7.60 19.17 -0.47
CA CYS A 83 7.48 17.73 -0.33
C CYS A 83 8.36 17.03 -1.37
N HIS A 84 9.11 16.06 -0.93
CA HIS A 84 9.92 15.20 -1.79
C HIS A 84 9.34 13.79 -1.81
N LEU A 85 9.11 13.27 -2.99
CA LEU A 85 8.47 11.99 -3.24
C LEU A 85 9.34 11.08 -4.09
N LEU A 86 9.42 9.83 -3.69
CA LEU A 86 9.93 8.75 -4.53
C LEU A 86 8.76 7.84 -4.91
N CYS A 87 8.40 7.83 -6.19
CA CYS A 87 7.26 7.08 -6.70
C CYS A 87 7.73 5.96 -7.63
N VAL A 88 7.25 4.75 -7.40
CA VAL A 88 7.52 3.57 -8.22
C VAL A 88 6.20 2.98 -8.68
N GLN A 89 6.07 2.72 -9.97
CA GLN A 89 4.96 1.97 -10.53
C GLN A 89 5.41 0.54 -10.82
N LEU A 90 4.73 -0.43 -10.23
CA LEU A 90 5.01 -1.85 -10.37
C LEU A 90 3.96 -2.53 -11.22
N THR A 91 4.41 -3.36 -12.15
CA THR A 91 3.59 -4.21 -13.02
C THR A 91 4.07 -5.66 -12.96
N GLY A 92 3.34 -6.56 -13.61
CA GLY A 92 3.64 -8.00 -13.65
C GLY A 92 2.74 -8.83 -12.73
N GLN A 93 2.91 -10.16 -12.77
CA GLN A 93 2.04 -11.09 -12.06
C GLN A 93 2.06 -10.91 -10.54
N ALA A 94 3.23 -10.69 -9.96
CA ALA A 94 3.37 -10.47 -8.52
C ALA A 94 2.66 -9.18 -8.07
N ALA A 95 2.79 -8.07 -8.82
CA ALA A 95 2.08 -6.84 -8.55
C ALA A 95 0.55 -7.02 -8.68
N SER A 96 0.09 -7.78 -9.68
CA SER A 96 -1.33 -8.09 -9.86
C SER A 96 -1.89 -8.93 -8.71
N GLN A 97 -1.13 -9.92 -8.22
CA GLN A 97 -1.52 -10.72 -7.06
C GLN A 97 -1.56 -9.88 -5.79
N PHE A 98 -0.56 -9.02 -5.57
CA PHE A 98 -0.54 -8.09 -4.45
C PHE A 98 -1.77 -7.17 -4.47
N LEU A 99 -2.12 -6.61 -5.64
CA LEU A 99 -3.30 -5.78 -5.82
C LEU A 99 -4.62 -6.51 -5.51
N THR A 100 -4.67 -7.81 -5.75
CA THR A 100 -5.85 -8.63 -5.40
C THR A 100 -6.02 -8.75 -3.90
N GLY A 101 -4.93 -8.71 -3.13
CA GLY A 101 -4.94 -8.67 -1.67
C GLY A 101 -5.38 -7.31 -1.07
N LEU A 102 -5.17 -6.21 -1.79
CA LEU A 102 -5.63 -4.87 -1.41
C LEU A 102 -7.13 -4.69 -1.67
N ARG A 103 -7.98 -5.47 -1.01
CA ARG A 103 -9.34 -5.80 -1.42
C ARG A 103 -10.30 -4.63 -1.64
N GLU A 104 -10.24 -3.55 -0.89
CA GLU A 104 -11.38 -2.61 -0.84
C GLU A 104 -11.01 -1.13 -0.89
N LEU A 105 -9.74 -0.80 -0.81
CA LEU A 105 -9.29 0.58 -0.80
C LEU A 105 -8.69 0.97 -2.14
N PRO A 106 -9.08 2.13 -2.73
CA PRO A 106 -8.43 2.64 -3.92
C PRO A 106 -6.95 2.96 -3.68
N PHE A 107 -6.58 3.39 -2.47
CA PHE A 107 -5.21 3.52 -1.99
C PHE A 107 -5.14 3.35 -0.48
N LEU A 108 -3.97 3.05 0.05
CA LEU A 108 -3.69 2.91 1.46
C LEU A 108 -2.46 3.76 1.80
N ALA A 109 -2.60 4.66 2.79
CA ALA A 109 -1.46 5.30 3.41
C ALA A 109 -1.03 4.45 4.60
N LYS A 110 0.14 3.80 4.51
CA LYS A 110 0.70 3.05 5.64
C LYS A 110 1.40 4.00 6.58
N GLY A 111 0.96 4.03 7.82
CA GLY A 111 1.62 4.74 8.91
C GLY A 111 2.81 3.93 9.43
N GLY A 112 3.89 4.63 9.69
CA GLY A 112 5.08 4.03 10.29
C GLY A 112 6.25 3.88 9.32
N SER A 113 7.43 3.73 9.88
CA SER A 113 8.66 3.55 9.14
C SER A 113 8.71 2.15 8.54
N CYS A 114 8.81 2.06 7.23
CA CYS A 114 9.14 0.84 6.51
C CYS A 114 10.52 1.02 5.84
N PRO A 115 11.62 0.99 6.63
CA PRO A 115 12.96 1.35 6.15
C PRO A 115 13.45 0.43 5.04
N ALA A 116 13.12 -0.86 5.09
CA ALA A 116 13.49 -1.81 4.06
C ALA A 116 12.83 -1.49 2.71
N ALA A 117 11.54 -1.15 2.71
CA ALA A 117 10.86 -0.71 1.50
C ALA A 117 11.43 0.61 0.95
N ALA A 118 11.75 1.58 1.83
CA ALA A 118 12.36 2.84 1.44
C ALA A 118 13.76 2.63 0.80
N GLU A 119 14.58 1.74 1.37
CA GLU A 119 15.88 1.37 0.80
C GLU A 119 15.74 0.73 -0.58
N LEU A 120 14.82 -0.22 -0.73
CA LEU A 120 14.57 -0.89 -2.02
C LEU A 120 14.09 0.10 -3.08
N MET A 121 13.22 1.04 -2.72
CA MET A 121 12.79 2.11 -3.63
C MET A 121 13.95 3.02 -4.03
N GLY A 122 14.83 3.39 -3.10
CA GLY A 122 16.06 4.14 -3.41
C GLY A 122 16.96 3.40 -4.39
N ARG A 123 17.21 2.10 -4.15
CA ARG A 123 17.97 1.24 -5.06
C ARG A 123 17.33 1.12 -6.45
N LEU A 124 16.01 1.06 -6.53
CA LEU A 124 15.30 1.08 -7.81
C LEU A 124 15.47 2.40 -8.56
N ALA A 125 15.56 3.53 -7.84
CA ALA A 125 15.81 4.84 -8.44
C ALA A 125 17.26 4.98 -8.96
N GLU A 126 18.22 4.38 -8.25
CA GLU A 126 19.63 4.38 -8.64
C GLU A 126 19.94 3.40 -9.77
N GLU A 127 19.15 2.32 -9.89
CA GLU A 127 19.38 1.26 -10.86
C GLU A 127 19.03 1.71 -12.28
N LYS A 128 20.02 2.23 -12.98
CA LYS A 128 19.92 2.71 -14.36
C LYS A 128 20.21 1.63 -15.40
N SER A 129 20.57 0.41 -14.96
CA SER A 129 20.91 -0.64 -15.91
C SER A 129 19.71 -1.10 -16.70
N SER A 130 19.94 -1.41 -17.96
CA SER A 130 18.94 -2.06 -18.82
C SER A 130 18.67 -3.53 -18.44
N HIS A 131 19.31 -4.02 -17.36
CA HIS A 131 19.19 -5.41 -16.91
C HIS A 131 17.84 -5.62 -16.22
N SER A 132 16.87 -6.09 -16.96
CA SER A 132 15.51 -6.39 -16.48
C SER A 132 15.49 -7.29 -15.24
N ARG A 133 16.45 -8.23 -15.14
CA ARG A 133 16.55 -9.16 -14.00
C ARG A 133 16.80 -8.43 -12.66
N ALA A 134 17.80 -7.57 -12.60
CA ALA A 134 18.13 -6.85 -11.34
C ALA A 134 16.96 -5.96 -10.89
N ARG A 135 16.36 -5.23 -11.82
CA ARG A 135 15.19 -4.40 -11.54
C ARG A 135 13.98 -5.23 -11.13
N SER A 136 13.75 -6.38 -11.77
CA SER A 136 12.67 -7.29 -11.40
C SER A 136 12.86 -7.88 -10.00
N GLN A 137 14.09 -8.24 -9.64
CA GLN A 137 14.40 -8.74 -8.30
C GLN A 137 14.14 -7.69 -7.23
N LEU A 138 14.54 -6.42 -7.45
CA LEU A 138 14.25 -5.32 -6.53
C LEU A 138 12.75 -5.04 -6.42
N ALA A 139 12.04 -5.07 -7.54
CA ALA A 139 10.58 -4.88 -7.57
C ALA A 139 9.85 -5.98 -6.80
N TYR A 140 10.27 -7.25 -6.97
CA TYR A 140 9.70 -8.38 -6.25
C TYR A 140 10.02 -8.31 -4.74
N ALA A 141 11.26 -7.98 -4.38
CA ALA A 141 11.65 -7.79 -2.98
C ALA A 141 10.82 -6.67 -2.32
N LEU A 142 10.58 -5.56 -3.04
CA LEU A 142 9.72 -4.48 -2.54
C LEU A 142 8.28 -4.97 -2.27
N LEU A 143 7.71 -5.80 -3.15
CA LEU A 143 6.37 -6.38 -2.93
C LEU A 143 6.35 -7.30 -1.70
N CYS A 144 7.41 -8.09 -1.46
CA CYS A 144 7.52 -8.93 -0.27
C CYS A 144 7.53 -8.07 1.01
N GLU A 145 8.38 -7.03 1.07
CA GLU A 145 8.43 -6.12 2.22
C GLU A 145 7.09 -5.42 2.49
N LEU A 146 6.39 -5.02 1.43
CA LEU A 146 5.07 -4.42 1.56
C LEU A 146 4.01 -5.42 2.07
N SER A 147 4.12 -6.69 1.69
CA SER A 147 3.23 -7.76 2.17
C SER A 147 3.47 -8.04 3.65
N ASP A 148 4.73 -8.13 4.08
CA ASP A 148 5.10 -8.38 5.47
C ASP A 148 4.71 -7.21 6.38
N ALA A 149 4.87 -5.98 5.89
CA ALA A 149 4.43 -4.79 6.60
C ALA A 149 2.90 -4.71 6.74
N ASP A 150 2.13 -5.35 5.84
CA ASP A 150 0.68 -5.47 5.95
C ASP A 150 0.25 -6.53 6.96
N SER A 151 1.09 -7.56 7.10
CA SER A 151 0.91 -8.61 8.12
C SER A 151 1.15 -8.10 9.54
N ALA A 152 1.88 -7.01 9.71
CA ALA A 152 1.92 -6.23 10.93
C ALA A 152 0.63 -5.41 11.07
N ALA A 153 -0.52 -6.09 11.13
CA ALA A 153 -1.79 -5.47 11.47
C ALA A 153 -1.59 -4.64 12.76
N PRO A 154 -2.18 -3.44 12.86
CA PRO A 154 -2.13 -2.68 14.10
C PRO A 154 -2.57 -3.63 15.20
N ALA A 155 -1.79 -3.71 16.28
CA ALA A 155 -2.10 -4.60 17.40
C ALA A 155 -3.55 -4.32 17.80
N LEU A 156 -4.41 -5.30 17.55
CA LEU A 156 -5.83 -5.18 17.90
C LEU A 156 -5.91 -4.89 19.39
N PRO A 157 -6.87 -4.08 19.86
CA PRO A 157 -7.09 -3.92 21.27
C PRO A 157 -7.11 -5.27 21.94
N PRO A 158 -6.47 -5.46 23.12
CA PRO A 158 -6.30 -6.77 23.76
C PRO A 158 -7.62 -7.56 23.87
N LEU A 159 -8.72 -6.87 24.13
CA LEU A 159 -10.06 -7.45 24.19
C LEU A 159 -10.51 -8.03 22.85
N VAL A 160 -10.25 -7.32 21.74
CA VAL A 160 -10.60 -7.76 20.39
C VAL A 160 -9.76 -8.96 19.98
N GLN A 161 -8.47 -8.95 20.34
CA GLN A 161 -7.58 -10.07 20.09
C GLN A 161 -8.01 -11.32 20.87
N ALA A 162 -8.31 -11.18 22.15
CA ALA A 162 -8.83 -12.26 23.00
C ALA A 162 -10.15 -12.82 22.43
N ALA A 163 -11.05 -11.96 21.95
CA ALA A 163 -12.30 -12.38 21.32
C ALA A 163 -12.04 -13.22 20.06
N ILE A 164 -11.12 -12.78 19.20
CA ILE A 164 -10.78 -13.52 17.96
C ILE A 164 -10.15 -14.87 18.31
N GLU A 165 -9.26 -14.93 19.30
CA GLU A 165 -8.61 -16.17 19.74
C GLU A 165 -9.63 -17.14 20.33
N ASP A 166 -10.56 -16.65 21.15
CA ASP A 166 -11.61 -17.47 21.72
C ASP A 166 -12.57 -18.01 20.65
N ILE A 167 -12.98 -17.18 19.71
CA ILE A 167 -13.80 -17.59 18.55
C ILE A 167 -13.06 -18.67 17.73
N ARG A 168 -11.78 -18.48 17.45
CA ARG A 168 -10.98 -19.47 16.68
C ARG A 168 -10.83 -20.80 17.41
N ALA A 169 -10.66 -20.78 18.72
CA ALA A 169 -10.52 -21.97 19.53
C ALA A 169 -11.84 -22.75 19.66
N ASN A 170 -12.95 -22.05 19.66
CA ASN A 170 -14.27 -22.60 19.99
C ASN A 170 -15.30 -22.47 18.86
N TYR A 171 -14.86 -22.14 17.62
CA TYR A 171 -15.80 -21.84 16.51
C TYR A 171 -16.75 -23.00 16.18
N ALA A 172 -16.39 -24.24 16.54
CA ALA A 172 -17.25 -25.41 16.37
C ALA A 172 -18.36 -25.52 17.42
N GLY A 173 -18.28 -24.74 18.51
CA GLY A 173 -19.34 -24.58 19.50
C GLY A 173 -20.15 -23.33 19.14
N LEU A 174 -21.43 -23.52 18.82
CA LEU A 174 -22.33 -22.40 18.56
C LEU A 174 -22.61 -21.67 19.88
N TYR A 175 -21.86 -20.65 20.20
CA TYR A 175 -22.15 -19.75 21.30
C TYR A 175 -22.43 -18.32 20.78
N GLY A 176 -23.33 -17.64 21.49
CA GLY A 176 -23.73 -16.29 21.13
C GLY A 176 -22.80 -15.21 21.70
N VAL A 177 -23.09 -13.97 21.36
CA VAL A 177 -22.34 -12.80 21.85
C VAL A 177 -22.37 -12.71 23.38
N GLU A 178 -23.47 -13.13 24.03
CA GLU A 178 -23.62 -13.12 25.49
C GLU A 178 -22.61 -14.05 26.17
N GLU A 179 -22.46 -15.28 25.70
CA GLU A 179 -21.49 -16.24 26.22
C GLU A 179 -20.04 -15.79 25.97
N LEU A 180 -19.77 -15.20 24.82
CA LEU A 180 -18.46 -14.61 24.52
C LEU A 180 -18.13 -13.46 25.50
N SER A 181 -19.12 -12.61 25.79
CA SER A 181 -18.99 -11.49 26.73
C SER A 181 -18.68 -11.99 28.15
N GLU A 182 -19.38 -13.00 28.64
CA GLU A 182 -19.13 -13.61 29.93
C GLU A 182 -17.70 -14.20 30.03
N ARG A 183 -17.23 -14.89 28.98
CA ARG A 183 -15.90 -15.49 28.94
C ARG A 183 -14.77 -14.46 28.90
N LEU A 184 -15.02 -13.33 28.29
CA LEU A 184 -14.07 -12.21 28.21
C LEU A 184 -14.16 -11.26 29.40
N GLY A 185 -15.18 -11.43 30.28
CA GLY A 185 -15.37 -10.64 31.48
C GLY A 185 -15.85 -9.21 31.19
N VAL A 186 -16.62 -8.99 30.14
CA VAL A 186 -17.17 -7.69 29.69
C VAL A 186 -18.67 -7.74 29.56
#